data_74fc05b65fe2483fb686beffebcf10b9
#
_entry.id   74fc05b65fe2483fb686beffebcf10b9
#
_cell.length_a   1.000
_cell.length_b   1.000
_cell.length_c   1.000
_cell.angle_alpha   90.00
_cell.angle_beta   90.00
_cell.angle_gamma   90.00
#
_symmetry.space_group_name_H-M   'P 1'
#
loop_
_entity.id
_entity.type
_entity.pdbx_description
1 polymer ?
#
loop_
_entity_poly.entity_id
_entity_poly.type
_entity_poly.pdbx_seq_one_letter_code
_entity_poly.pdbx_strand_id
1 'polypeptide(L)' 'MNKLSYALGLGIGRQLNQMGGNDLNIDDFAQAIKDVIAGKDPLV' A
#
# COMPACT_ATOMS: atom_id res chain seq x y z
N MET A 1 -11.32 -6.03 11.50
CA MET A 1 -10.78 -5.83 10.14
C MET A 1 -11.81 -5.10 9.30
N ASN A 2 -11.38 -4.11 8.56
CA ASN A 2 -12.24 -3.42 7.60
C ASN A 2 -12.22 -4.19 6.27
N LYS A 3 -13.34 -4.77 5.90
CA LYS A 3 -13.42 -5.66 4.74
C LYS A 3 -13.15 -4.92 3.41
N LEU A 4 -13.64 -3.69 3.28
CA LEU A 4 -13.40 -2.90 2.08
C LEU A 4 -11.91 -2.60 1.93
N SER A 5 -11.27 -2.16 3.00
CA SER A 5 -9.85 -1.86 2.99
C SER A 5 -9.03 -3.11 2.65
N TYR A 6 -9.38 -4.24 3.21
CA TYR A 6 -8.70 -5.50 2.93
C TYR A 6 -8.86 -5.90 1.46
N ALA A 7 -10.08 -5.77 0.92
CA ALA A 7 -10.34 -6.10 -0.48
C ALA A 7 -9.51 -5.25 -1.44
N LEU A 8 -9.41 -3.95 -1.17
CA LEU A 8 -8.59 -3.05 -1.97
C LEU A 8 -7.11 -3.47 -1.89
N GLY A 9 -6.67 -3.84 -0.71
CA GLY A 9 -5.31 -4.32 -0.51
C GLY A 9 -5.01 -5.59 -1.30
N LEU A 10 -5.96 -6.51 -1.37
CA LEU A 10 -5.80 -7.73 -2.17
C LEU A 10 -5.58 -7.40 -3.65
N GLY A 11 -6.37 -6.49 -4.20
CA GLY A 11 -6.22 -6.07 -5.60
C GLY A 11 -4.86 -5.45 -5.87
N ILE A 12 -4.46 -4.52 -5.02
CA ILE A 12 -3.16 -3.86 -5.15
C ILE A 12 -2.04 -4.87 -4.96
N GLY A 13 -2.15 -5.77 -3.98
CA GLY A 13 -1.15 -6.79 -3.72
C GLY A 13 -0.93 -7.71 -4.91
N ARG A 14 -2.01 -8.09 -5.60
CA ARG A 14 -1.91 -8.92 -6.80
C ARG A 14 -1.18 -8.20 -7.92
N GLN A 15 -1.46 -6.91 -8.12
CA GLN A 15 -0.76 -6.10 -9.11
C GLN A 15 0.73 -6.00 -8.79
N LEU A 16 1.07 -5.74 -7.54
CA LEU A 16 2.47 -5.64 -7.12
C LEU A 16 3.20 -6.96 -7.29
N ASN A 17 2.53 -8.06 -7.00
CA ASN A 17 3.11 -9.40 -7.16
C ASN A 17 3.42 -9.68 -8.64
N GLN A 18 2.52 -9.30 -9.54
CA GLN A 18 2.72 -9.47 -10.98
C GLN A 18 3.87 -8.62 -11.52
N MET A 19 4.17 -7.52 -10.86
CA MET A 19 5.27 -6.62 -11.22
C MET A 19 6.61 -7.06 -10.64
N GLY A 20 6.64 -8.20 -9.95
CA GLY A 20 7.86 -8.67 -9.30
C GLY A 20 8.15 -7.92 -8.01
N GLY A 21 7.11 -7.50 -7.30
CA GLY A 21 7.25 -6.66 -6.11
C GLY A 21 7.62 -7.39 -4.82
N ASN A 22 8.29 -8.54 -4.91
CA ASN A 22 8.66 -9.32 -3.73
C ASN A 22 9.64 -8.58 -2.82
N ASP A 23 10.38 -7.61 -3.36
CA ASP A 23 11.38 -6.84 -2.63
C ASP A 23 10.79 -5.60 -1.97
N LEU A 24 9.49 -5.36 -2.13
CA LEU A 24 8.86 -4.18 -1.57
C LEU A 24 8.71 -4.30 -0.05
N ASN A 25 8.99 -3.21 0.63
CA ASN A 25 8.69 -3.09 2.04
C ASN A 25 7.24 -2.66 2.18
N ILE A 26 6.38 -3.59 2.56
CA ILE A 26 4.93 -3.33 2.62
C ILE A 26 4.57 -2.36 3.73
N ASP A 27 5.31 -2.36 4.83
CA ASP A 27 5.05 -1.40 5.91
C ASP A 27 5.30 0.03 5.45
N ASP A 28 6.36 0.26 4.69
CA ASP A 28 6.64 1.58 4.12
C ASP A 28 5.60 1.95 3.06
N PHE A 29 5.18 0.99 2.26
CA PHE A 29 4.12 1.19 1.28
C PHE A 29 2.82 1.64 1.97
N ALA A 30 2.43 0.96 3.04
CA ALA A 30 1.23 1.30 3.79
C ALA A 30 1.36 2.69 4.45
N GLN A 31 2.55 3.02 4.94
CA GLN A 31 2.80 4.32 5.55
C GLN A 31 2.63 5.45 4.52
N ALA A 32 3.11 5.24 3.30
CA ALA A 32 2.94 6.22 2.23
C ALA A 32 1.47 6.48 1.92
N ILE A 33 0.66 5.43 1.90
CA ILE A 33 -0.79 5.57 1.69
C ILE A 33 -1.42 6.40 2.80
N LYS A 34 -1.06 6.12 4.05
CA LYS A 34 -1.56 6.87 5.21
C LYS A 34 -1.20 8.35 5.09
N ASP A 35 0.02 8.64 4.68
CA ASP A 35 0.51 10.01 4.56
C ASP A 35 -0.24 10.78 3.49
N VAL A 36 -0.47 10.15 2.34
CA VAL A 36 -1.23 10.76 1.25
C VAL A 36 -2.66 11.08 1.68
N ILE A 37 -3.32 10.13 2.33
CA ILE A 37 -4.71 10.31 2.78
C ILE A 37 -4.80 11.40 3.84
N ALA A 38 -3.79 11.49 4.71
CA ALA A 38 -3.74 12.51 5.75
C ALA A 38 -3.30 13.89 5.23
N GLY A 39 -2.93 13.99 3.97
CA GLY A 39 -2.47 15.24 3.38
C GLY A 39 -1.09 15.67 3.86
N LYS A 40 -0.28 14.72 4.32
CA LYS A 40 1.08 15.01 4.77
C LYS A 40 2.04 15.05 3.61
N ASP A 41 3.12 15.80 3.77
CA ASP A 41 4.20 15.83 2.79
C ASP A 41 4.91 14.47 2.75
N PRO A 42 5.32 14.01 1.56
CA PRO A 42 6.11 12.78 1.46
C PRO A 42 7.42 12.88 2.24
N LEU A 43 7.85 11.74 2.78
CA LEU A 43 9.14 11.67 3.47
C LEU A 43 10.33 11.74 2.52
N VAL A 44 10.10 11.48 1.25
CA VAL A 44 11.12 11.57 0.20
C VAL A 44 10.60 12.35 -0.99
#